data_a1d31da8ded94f6ab8934ed42cb280e9
#
_entry.id   a1d31da8ded94f6ab8934ed42cb280e9
#
_cell.length_a   1.000
_cell.length_b   1.000
_cell.length_c   1.000
_cell.angle_alpha   90.00
_cell.angle_beta   90.00
_cell.angle_gamma   90.00
#
_symmetry.space_group_name_H-M   'P 1'
#
loop_
_entity.id
_entity.type
_entity.pdbx_description
1 polymer ?
#
loop_
_entity_poly.entity_id
_entity_poly.type
_entity_poly.pdbx_seq_one_letter_code
_entity_poly.pdbx_strand_id
1 'polypeptide(L)'
;EAQHVPADTYQKVMKHFTPKLWLGMTATPDKRDDNIEGRNVYELFDHQIAYEIRLQQAMEENLLCPFHYFGITDLAIIGDDEEASRDFSVLTSDERVKHIINEADYYGYSGDKVKGLIFCSSIKETEELSEKFNHMINPSTGQKFRTIALNGSASEQERQNAFERLAMNKEDATA
;
A
#
# COMPACT_ATOMS: atom_id res chain seq x y z
N GLU A 1 -10.30 11.60 -2.49
CA GLU A 1 -9.08 11.99 -1.75
C GLU A 1 -9.21 13.42 -1.17
N ALA A 2 -10.31 13.65 -0.41
CA ALA A 2 -10.59 14.98 0.15
C ALA A 2 -9.52 15.48 1.14
N GLN A 3 -8.72 14.58 1.73
CA GLN A 3 -7.60 14.96 2.59
C GLN A 3 -6.53 15.83 1.88
N HIS A 4 -6.52 15.89 0.54
CA HIS A 4 -5.62 16.73 -0.23
C HIS A 4 -6.21 18.13 -0.54
N VAL A 5 -7.50 18.35 -0.27
CA VAL A 5 -8.19 19.63 -0.54
C VAL A 5 -7.51 20.83 0.13
N PRO A 6 -6.87 20.72 1.31
CA PRO A 6 -6.11 21.80 1.90
C PRO A 6 -4.90 22.30 1.08
N ALA A 7 -4.44 21.53 0.08
CA ALA A 7 -3.33 21.98 -0.77
C ALA A 7 -3.75 23.13 -1.69
N ASP A 8 -2.82 24.05 -1.95
CA ASP A 8 -3.06 25.29 -2.70
C ASP A 8 -3.70 25.07 -4.07
N THR A 9 -3.36 23.98 -4.74
CA THR A 9 -3.91 23.61 -6.05
C THR A 9 -5.41 23.35 -5.97
N TYR A 10 -5.83 22.56 -4.99
CA TYR A 10 -7.25 22.24 -4.77
C TYR A 10 -8.02 23.47 -4.31
N GLN A 11 -7.41 24.32 -3.44
CA GLN A 11 -8.02 25.57 -3.00
C GLN A 11 -8.29 26.52 -4.16
N LYS A 12 -7.41 26.59 -5.17
CA LYS A 12 -7.65 27.36 -6.39
C LYS A 12 -8.86 26.86 -7.16
N VAL A 13 -9.03 25.54 -7.28
CA VAL A 13 -10.18 24.92 -7.93
C VAL A 13 -11.46 25.24 -7.17
N MET A 14 -11.47 25.05 -5.85
CA MET A 14 -12.65 25.34 -5.03
C MET A 14 -13.06 26.81 -5.10
N LYS A 15 -12.11 27.74 -5.15
CA LYS A 15 -12.38 29.18 -5.29
C LYS A 15 -12.87 29.60 -6.69
N HIS A 16 -12.50 28.80 -7.71
CA HIS A 16 -12.87 29.11 -9.10
C HIS A 16 -14.31 28.69 -9.42
N PHE A 17 -14.78 27.61 -8.85
CA PHE A 17 -16.12 27.10 -9.10
C PHE A 17 -17.06 27.42 -7.95
N THR A 18 -18.32 27.74 -8.27
CA THR A 18 -19.40 27.97 -7.31
C THR A 18 -20.53 26.97 -7.49
N PRO A 19 -20.32 25.69 -7.20
CA PRO A 19 -21.36 24.68 -7.30
C PRO A 19 -22.41 24.85 -6.20
N LYS A 20 -23.56 24.21 -6.37
CA LYS A 20 -24.59 24.14 -5.34
C LYS A 20 -24.19 23.29 -4.13
N LEU A 21 -23.29 22.31 -4.34
CA LEU A 21 -22.82 21.40 -3.34
C LEU A 21 -21.38 20.97 -3.65
N TRP A 22 -20.56 20.88 -2.63
CA TRP A 22 -19.28 20.20 -2.64
C TRP A 22 -19.42 18.86 -1.92
N LEU A 23 -18.98 17.78 -2.55
CA LEU A 23 -18.85 16.47 -1.92
C LEU A 23 -17.38 16.07 -1.83
N GLY A 24 -16.90 15.84 -0.62
CA GLY A 24 -15.58 15.30 -0.33
C GLY A 24 -15.69 13.85 0.09
N MET A 25 -14.83 12.97 -0.46
CA MET A 25 -14.69 11.59 -0.04
C MET A 25 -13.23 11.31 0.31
N THR A 26 -12.99 10.66 1.44
CA THR A 26 -11.67 10.27 1.91
C THR A 26 -11.77 9.09 2.85
N ALA A 27 -10.75 8.23 2.85
CA ALA A 27 -10.58 7.18 3.84
C ALA A 27 -9.83 7.66 5.10
N THR A 28 -9.18 8.84 5.05
CA THR A 28 -8.32 9.35 6.13
C THR A 28 -8.56 10.83 6.38
N PRO A 29 -9.74 11.23 6.90
CA PRO A 29 -10.04 12.64 7.14
C PRO A 29 -9.15 13.28 8.21
N ASP A 30 -8.69 12.50 9.19
CA ASP A 30 -7.95 12.94 10.36
C ASP A 30 -6.43 13.05 10.14
N LYS A 31 -5.96 12.84 8.90
CA LYS A 31 -4.52 12.68 8.61
C LYS A 31 -3.70 13.97 8.71
N ARG A 32 -4.31 15.12 8.91
CA ARG A 32 -3.60 16.39 9.03
C ARG A 32 -3.74 16.97 10.42
N ASP A 33 -2.65 16.85 11.14
CA ASP A 33 -2.49 17.34 12.51
C ASP A 33 -1.49 18.51 12.58
N ASP A 34 -1.41 19.30 11.49
CA ASP A 34 -0.49 20.43 11.42
C ASP A 34 -1.07 21.70 12.08
N ASN A 35 -2.27 21.62 12.62
CA ASN A 35 -3.00 22.73 13.30
C ASN A 35 -2.99 24.05 12.53
N ILE A 36 -2.83 24.01 11.21
CA ILE A 36 -2.87 25.20 10.36
C ILE A 36 -4.34 25.53 10.07
N GLU A 37 -4.78 26.69 10.55
CA GLU A 37 -6.12 27.21 10.31
C GLU A 37 -6.47 27.22 8.80
N GLY A 38 -7.67 26.76 8.45
CA GLY A 38 -8.14 26.66 7.07
C GLY A 38 -7.54 25.49 6.27
N ARG A 39 -6.81 24.58 6.91
CA ARG A 39 -6.27 23.37 6.28
C ARG A 39 -6.88 22.07 6.79
N ASN A 40 -7.83 22.17 7.70
CA ASN A 40 -8.59 21.02 8.17
C ASN A 40 -9.68 20.66 7.17
N VAL A 41 -9.79 19.39 6.79
CA VAL A 41 -10.82 18.91 5.85
C VAL A 41 -12.23 19.17 6.40
N TYR A 42 -12.45 18.97 7.67
CA TYR A 42 -13.75 19.22 8.29
C TYR A 42 -14.17 20.69 8.20
N GLU A 43 -13.26 21.64 8.44
CA GLU A 43 -13.54 23.08 8.30
C GLU A 43 -13.89 23.46 6.86
N LEU A 44 -13.20 22.87 5.88
CA LEU A 44 -13.42 23.14 4.46
C LEU A 44 -14.77 22.65 3.94
N PHE A 45 -15.42 21.75 4.65
CA PHE A 45 -16.76 21.22 4.37
C PHE A 45 -17.76 21.58 5.47
N ASP A 46 -17.53 22.71 6.18
CA ASP A 46 -18.43 23.27 7.21
C ASP A 46 -18.82 22.24 8.31
N HIS A 47 -17.91 21.29 8.61
CA HIS A 47 -18.15 20.18 9.53
C HIS A 47 -19.37 19.31 9.19
N GLN A 48 -19.82 19.32 7.92
CA GLN A 48 -20.94 18.52 7.46
C GLN A 48 -20.43 17.12 7.05
N ILE A 49 -20.83 16.10 7.80
CA ILE A 49 -20.53 14.69 7.50
C ILE A 49 -21.81 14.05 6.99
N ALA A 50 -21.83 13.70 5.70
CA ALA A 50 -22.97 13.02 5.10
C ALA A 50 -23.02 11.54 5.47
N TYR A 51 -21.86 10.88 5.52
CA TYR A 51 -21.72 9.48 5.89
C TYR A 51 -20.30 9.20 6.38
N GLU A 52 -20.18 8.41 7.42
CA GLU A 52 -18.90 7.92 7.93
C GLU A 52 -19.05 6.42 8.29
N ILE A 53 -18.08 5.63 7.84
CA ILE A 53 -17.92 4.26 8.26
C ILE A 53 -16.44 4.01 8.59
N ARG A 54 -16.17 3.54 9.79
CA ARG A 54 -14.82 3.21 10.23
C ARG A 54 -14.49 1.74 9.93
N LEU A 55 -13.20 1.41 9.89
CA LEU A 55 -12.69 0.08 9.53
C LEU A 55 -13.39 -1.04 10.31
N GLN A 56 -13.51 -0.90 11.62
CA GLN A 56 -14.13 -1.92 12.47
C GLN A 56 -15.59 -2.14 12.09
N GLN A 57 -16.38 -1.08 11.94
CA GLN A 57 -17.77 -1.16 11.53
C GLN A 57 -17.91 -1.78 10.14
N ALA A 58 -17.04 -1.41 9.19
CA ALA A 58 -17.05 -1.97 7.84
C ALA A 58 -16.78 -3.49 7.84
N MET A 59 -15.95 -3.98 8.75
CA MET A 59 -15.72 -5.41 8.93
C MET A 59 -16.92 -6.10 9.58
N GLU A 60 -17.51 -5.52 10.62
CA GLU A 60 -18.68 -6.05 11.30
C GLU A 60 -19.91 -6.15 10.37
N GLU A 61 -20.06 -5.19 9.47
CA GLU A 61 -21.10 -5.15 8.44
C GLU A 61 -20.77 -6.00 7.19
N ASN A 62 -19.66 -6.76 7.19
CA ASN A 62 -19.18 -7.58 6.06
C ASN A 62 -18.96 -6.79 4.76
N LEU A 63 -18.65 -5.51 4.84
CA LEU A 63 -18.27 -4.68 3.70
C LEU A 63 -16.79 -4.83 3.35
N LEU A 64 -16.00 -5.30 4.30
CA LEU A 64 -14.58 -5.60 4.12
C LEU A 64 -14.28 -7.04 4.54
N CYS A 65 -13.30 -7.63 3.86
CA CYS A 65 -12.79 -8.94 4.21
C CYS A 65 -12.04 -8.87 5.56
N PRO A 66 -12.21 -9.83 6.47
CA PRO A 66 -11.39 -9.93 7.67
C PRO A 66 -9.91 -10.05 7.31
N PHE A 67 -9.04 -9.47 8.13
CA PHE A 67 -7.59 -9.56 7.95
C PHE A 67 -6.88 -9.70 9.30
N HIS A 68 -5.67 -10.22 9.25
CA HIS A 68 -4.75 -10.22 10.37
C HIS A 68 -3.64 -9.19 10.14
N TYR A 69 -3.35 -8.41 11.15
CA TYR A 69 -2.27 -7.41 11.11
C TYR A 69 -1.13 -7.86 12.02
N PHE A 70 0.07 -7.94 11.44
CA PHE A 70 1.28 -8.28 12.17
C PHE A 70 2.28 -7.12 12.04
N GLY A 71 2.74 -6.61 13.18
CA GLY A 71 3.86 -5.67 13.24
C GLY A 71 5.17 -6.47 13.30
N ILE A 72 6.02 -6.32 12.30
CA ILE A 72 7.31 -7.00 12.22
C ILE A 72 8.43 -5.96 12.32
N THR A 73 9.41 -6.21 13.19
CA THR A 73 10.60 -5.36 13.27
C THR A 73 11.52 -5.63 12.08
N ASP A 74 11.79 -4.60 11.30
CA ASP A 74 12.73 -4.72 10.16
C ASP A 74 14.19 -4.80 10.66
N LEU A 75 15.01 -5.59 9.99
CA LEU A 75 16.45 -5.74 10.28
C LEU A 75 17.20 -4.40 10.19
N ALA A 76 16.73 -3.47 9.36
CA ALA A 76 17.31 -2.15 9.20
C ALA A 76 17.20 -1.24 10.44
N ILE A 77 16.36 -1.59 11.42
CA ILE A 77 16.07 -0.75 12.61
C ILE A 77 16.94 -1.14 13.82
N ILE A 78 17.83 -2.13 13.70
CA ILE A 78 18.71 -2.58 14.81
C ILE A 78 19.84 -1.57 15.10
N GLY A 79 19.89 -0.41 14.44
CA GLY A 79 20.76 0.72 14.75
C GLY A 79 19.93 1.96 15.07
N ASP A 80 20.37 2.71 16.10
CA ASP A 80 19.75 4.00 16.52
C ASP A 80 19.75 5.11 15.43
N ASP A 81 20.03 4.78 14.17
CA ASP A 81 20.23 5.73 13.10
C ASP A 81 19.06 5.61 12.07
N GLU A 82 18.07 6.50 12.20
CA GLU A 82 16.93 6.59 11.28
C GLU A 82 17.37 6.83 9.82
N GLU A 83 18.54 7.40 9.60
CA GLU A 83 19.09 7.65 8.27
C GLU A 83 19.62 6.36 7.64
N ALA A 84 20.24 5.49 8.43
CA ALA A 84 20.72 4.18 7.96
C ALA A 84 19.56 3.24 7.58
N SER A 85 18.39 3.36 8.22
CA SER A 85 17.20 2.57 7.90
C SER A 85 16.59 2.87 6.53
N ARG A 86 16.99 4.00 5.90
CA ARG A 86 16.55 4.42 4.57
C ARG A 86 17.62 4.20 3.50
N ASP A 87 18.77 3.64 3.86
CA ASP A 87 19.81 3.33 2.88
C ASP A 87 19.31 2.25 1.92
N PHE A 88 19.39 2.55 0.63
CA PHE A 88 18.98 1.66 -0.45
C PHE A 88 19.65 0.28 -0.35
N SER A 89 20.92 0.22 0.02
CA SER A 89 21.68 -1.03 0.15
C SER A 89 21.13 -1.93 1.26
N VAL A 90 20.62 -1.34 2.33
CA VAL A 90 19.98 -2.05 3.44
C VAL A 90 18.58 -2.49 3.04
N LEU A 91 17.79 -1.60 2.43
CA LEU A 91 16.42 -1.88 2.00
C LEU A 91 16.34 -3.01 0.97
N THR A 92 17.37 -3.19 0.16
CA THR A 92 17.45 -4.23 -0.86
C THR A 92 18.42 -5.36 -0.51
N SER A 93 18.92 -5.46 0.72
CA SER A 93 19.84 -6.51 1.12
C SER A 93 19.21 -7.92 1.02
N ASP A 94 20.03 -8.92 0.73
CA ASP A 94 19.57 -10.31 0.66
C ASP A 94 19.10 -10.83 2.03
N GLU A 95 19.69 -10.34 3.10
CA GLU A 95 19.30 -10.64 4.47
C GLU A 95 17.89 -10.13 4.76
N ARG A 96 17.56 -8.91 4.33
CA ARG A 96 16.24 -8.35 4.50
C ARG A 96 15.21 -9.10 3.66
N VAL A 97 15.52 -9.46 2.42
CA VAL A 97 14.62 -10.26 1.56
C VAL A 97 14.33 -11.62 2.20
N LYS A 98 15.36 -12.30 2.72
CA LYS A 98 15.18 -13.57 3.46
C LYS A 98 14.36 -13.41 4.72
N HIS A 99 14.58 -12.33 5.47
CA HIS A 99 13.79 -12.02 6.66
C HIS A 99 12.30 -11.83 6.31
N ILE A 100 11.98 -11.01 5.30
CA ILE A 100 10.60 -10.82 4.82
C ILE A 100 9.95 -12.16 4.43
N ILE A 101 10.67 -13.02 3.71
CA ILE A 101 10.17 -14.33 3.30
C ILE A 101 9.89 -15.23 4.52
N ASN A 102 10.81 -15.29 5.47
CA ASN A 102 10.65 -16.10 6.67
C ASN A 102 9.49 -15.63 7.55
N GLU A 103 9.34 -14.32 7.72
CA GLU A 103 8.23 -13.76 8.49
C GLU A 103 6.88 -14.00 7.80
N ALA A 104 6.83 -13.83 6.47
CA ALA A 104 5.62 -14.14 5.71
C ALA A 104 5.25 -15.63 5.78
N ASP A 105 6.23 -16.51 5.79
CA ASP A 105 6.02 -17.97 5.95
C ASP A 105 5.58 -18.32 7.38
N TYR A 106 6.18 -17.69 8.38
CA TYR A 106 5.87 -17.92 9.80
C TYR A 106 4.45 -17.46 10.17
N TYR A 107 4.05 -16.26 9.78
CA TYR A 107 2.71 -15.75 10.06
C TYR A 107 1.64 -16.37 9.15
N GLY A 108 2.06 -16.97 8.05
CA GLY A 108 1.18 -17.64 7.12
C GLY A 108 0.47 -16.70 6.14
N TYR A 109 -0.30 -17.32 5.27
CA TYR A 109 -1.09 -16.65 4.24
C TYR A 109 -2.36 -17.46 3.94
N SER A 110 -3.36 -16.83 3.36
CA SER A 110 -4.59 -17.51 3.00
C SER A 110 -4.45 -18.27 1.68
N GLY A 111 -4.87 -19.54 1.66
CA GLY A 111 -4.88 -20.39 0.46
C GLY A 111 -3.57 -21.13 0.19
N ASP A 112 -3.46 -21.69 -1.01
CA ASP A 112 -2.36 -22.57 -1.44
C ASP A 112 -1.13 -21.83 -1.95
N LYS A 113 -1.23 -20.51 -2.14
CA LYS A 113 -0.19 -19.69 -2.76
C LYS A 113 0.01 -18.39 -1.98
N VAL A 114 1.26 -18.01 -1.84
CA VAL A 114 1.60 -16.65 -1.38
C VAL A 114 1.23 -15.68 -2.49
N LYS A 115 0.26 -14.83 -2.24
CA LYS A 115 -0.10 -13.68 -3.08
C LYS A 115 -0.02 -12.42 -2.23
N GLY A 116 0.65 -11.41 -2.71
CA GLY A 116 0.82 -10.20 -1.92
C GLY A 116 1.26 -9.00 -2.75
N LEU A 117 1.21 -7.85 -2.10
CA LEU A 117 1.70 -6.58 -2.62
C LEU A 117 2.81 -6.09 -1.69
N ILE A 118 3.90 -5.64 -2.27
CA ILE A 118 5.00 -4.99 -1.57
C ILE A 118 5.04 -3.54 -2.04
N PHE A 119 4.92 -2.61 -1.09
CA PHE A 119 5.03 -1.19 -1.37
C PHE A 119 6.44 -0.71 -1.04
N CYS A 120 7.08 -0.10 -2.01
CA CYS A 120 8.45 0.39 -1.94
C CYS A 120 8.49 1.92 -1.95
N SER A 121 9.56 2.50 -1.41
CA SER A 121 9.76 3.95 -1.34
C SER A 121 10.23 4.55 -2.67
N SER A 122 10.85 3.74 -3.54
CA SER A 122 11.40 4.19 -4.82
C SER A 122 11.25 3.15 -5.93
N ILE A 123 11.31 3.61 -7.18
CA ILE A 123 11.28 2.76 -8.38
C ILE A 123 12.46 1.77 -8.34
N LYS A 124 13.64 2.26 -8.03
CA LYS A 124 14.86 1.44 -7.99
C LYS A 124 14.76 0.32 -6.95
N GLU A 125 14.21 0.61 -5.77
CA GLU A 125 13.93 -0.40 -4.75
C GLU A 125 12.94 -1.46 -5.26
N THR A 126 11.87 -1.03 -5.94
CA THR A 126 10.86 -1.93 -6.50
C THR A 126 11.47 -2.92 -7.51
N GLU A 127 12.32 -2.42 -8.40
CA GLU A 127 12.97 -3.23 -9.44
C GLU A 127 13.96 -4.24 -8.83
N GLU A 128 14.83 -3.78 -7.93
CA GLU A 128 15.84 -4.64 -7.31
C GLU A 128 15.22 -5.69 -6.38
N LEU A 129 14.22 -5.31 -5.57
CA LEU A 129 13.52 -6.27 -4.73
C LEU A 129 12.79 -7.31 -5.58
N SER A 130 12.13 -6.91 -6.67
CA SER A 130 11.48 -7.85 -7.59
C SER A 130 12.46 -8.86 -8.17
N GLU A 131 13.64 -8.40 -8.62
CA GLU A 131 14.68 -9.27 -9.12
C GLU A 131 15.15 -10.27 -8.05
N LYS A 132 15.45 -9.78 -6.85
CA LYS A 132 15.90 -10.63 -5.73
C LYS A 132 14.87 -11.65 -5.31
N PHE A 133 13.61 -11.25 -5.15
CA PHE A 133 12.53 -12.20 -4.85
C PHE A 133 12.42 -13.29 -5.92
N ASN A 134 12.56 -12.97 -7.19
CA ASN A 134 12.49 -13.94 -8.29
C ASN A 134 13.65 -14.96 -8.28
N HIS A 135 14.74 -14.68 -7.57
CA HIS A 135 15.83 -15.61 -7.34
C HIS A 135 15.64 -16.48 -6.08
N MET A 136 14.78 -16.08 -5.17
CA MET A 136 14.50 -16.80 -3.92
C MET A 136 13.50 -17.92 -4.10
N ILE A 137 13.60 -18.91 -3.24
CA ILE A 137 12.69 -20.06 -3.16
C ILE A 137 11.74 -19.84 -1.99
N ASN A 138 10.47 -20.04 -2.22
CA ASN A 138 9.45 -20.06 -1.18
C ASN A 138 9.64 -21.33 -0.32
N PRO A 139 9.89 -21.20 0.98
CA PRO A 139 10.17 -22.35 1.86
C PRO A 139 9.01 -23.33 1.94
N SER A 140 7.77 -22.87 1.90
CA SER A 140 6.58 -23.73 2.00
C SER A 140 6.28 -24.49 0.72
N THR A 141 6.56 -23.93 -0.47
CA THR A 141 6.19 -24.55 -1.76
C THR A 141 7.37 -25.15 -2.52
N GLY A 142 8.60 -24.80 -2.16
CA GLY A 142 9.82 -25.17 -2.87
C GLY A 142 9.96 -24.52 -4.28
N GLN A 143 9.07 -23.60 -4.64
CA GLN A 143 9.08 -22.93 -5.94
C GLN A 143 9.66 -21.52 -5.82
N LYS A 144 10.21 -21.00 -6.93
CA LYS A 144 10.64 -19.60 -6.99
C LYS A 144 9.45 -18.66 -6.90
N PHE A 145 9.66 -17.52 -6.24
CA PHE A 145 8.70 -16.42 -6.34
C PHE A 145 8.62 -15.87 -7.77
N ARG A 146 7.48 -15.33 -8.11
CA ARG A 146 7.21 -14.68 -9.40
C ARG A 146 6.62 -13.31 -9.15
N THR A 147 7.48 -12.34 -8.96
CA THR A 147 7.09 -10.94 -8.74
C THR A 147 7.15 -10.13 -10.03
N ILE A 148 6.42 -9.05 -10.06
CA ILE A 148 6.43 -8.03 -11.12
C ILE A 148 6.63 -6.70 -10.46
N ALA A 149 7.65 -5.94 -10.90
CA ALA A 149 7.83 -4.55 -10.50
C ALA A 149 6.88 -3.65 -11.30
N LEU A 150 6.08 -2.86 -10.61
CA LEU A 150 5.21 -1.86 -11.22
C LEU A 150 5.55 -0.48 -10.66
N ASN A 151 5.59 0.50 -11.53
CA ASN A 151 5.83 1.89 -11.16
C ASN A 151 4.92 2.85 -11.95
N GLY A 152 5.10 4.16 -11.76
CA GLY A 152 4.27 5.18 -12.40
C GLY A 152 4.36 5.21 -13.93
N SER A 153 5.44 4.70 -14.52
CA SER A 153 5.63 4.65 -15.98
C SER A 153 5.09 3.39 -16.66
N ALA A 154 4.64 2.40 -15.88
CA ALA A 154 4.06 1.18 -16.42
C ALA A 154 2.81 1.48 -17.25
N SER A 155 2.74 0.89 -18.45
CA SER A 155 1.59 0.99 -19.33
C SER A 155 0.34 0.36 -18.73
N GLU A 156 -0.82 0.73 -19.26
CA GLU A 156 -2.09 0.13 -18.84
C GLU A 156 -2.11 -1.39 -19.06
N GLN A 157 -1.54 -1.85 -20.17
CA GLN A 157 -1.46 -3.29 -20.47
C GLN A 157 -0.58 -4.04 -19.47
N GLU A 158 0.55 -3.48 -19.07
CA GLU A 158 1.42 -4.09 -18.06
C GLU A 158 0.72 -4.17 -16.69
N ARG A 159 -0.01 -3.12 -16.31
CA ARG A 159 -0.82 -3.12 -15.08
C ARG A 159 -1.91 -4.18 -15.13
N GLN A 160 -2.64 -4.25 -16.21
CA GLN A 160 -3.71 -5.22 -16.41
C GLN A 160 -3.15 -6.66 -16.31
N ASN A 161 -2.07 -6.95 -17.03
CA ASN A 161 -1.40 -8.26 -16.97
C ASN A 161 -0.94 -8.63 -15.55
N ALA A 162 -0.43 -7.66 -14.78
CA ALA A 162 -0.01 -7.91 -13.40
C ALA A 162 -1.19 -8.23 -12.49
N PHE A 163 -2.31 -7.52 -12.65
CA PHE A 163 -3.54 -7.80 -11.89
C PHE A 163 -4.12 -9.17 -12.25
N GLU A 164 -4.18 -9.52 -13.52
CA GLU A 164 -4.64 -10.84 -13.98
C GLU A 164 -3.78 -11.96 -13.38
N ARG A 165 -2.46 -11.82 -13.41
CA ARG A 165 -1.54 -12.80 -12.79
C ARG A 165 -1.71 -12.92 -11.29
N LEU A 166 -1.96 -11.81 -10.58
CA LEU A 166 -2.23 -11.83 -9.15
C LEU A 166 -3.57 -12.51 -8.85
N ALA A 167 -4.57 -12.31 -9.70
CA ALA A 167 -5.91 -12.90 -9.55
C ALA A 167 -5.95 -14.40 -9.90
N MET A 168 -5.10 -14.88 -10.82
CA MET A 168 -5.11 -16.27 -11.30
C MET A 168 -4.99 -17.29 -10.17
N ASN A 169 -5.89 -18.27 -10.17
CA ASN A 169 -5.85 -19.44 -9.33
C ASN A 169 -5.13 -20.60 -10.03
N LYS A 170 -4.89 -21.71 -9.31
CA LYS A 170 -4.09 -22.85 -9.77
C LYS A 170 -4.69 -23.52 -11.03
N GLU A 171 -5.98 -23.43 -11.22
CA GLU A 171 -6.72 -24.06 -12.33
C GLU A 171 -6.51 -23.32 -13.67
N ASP A 172 -6.25 -22.01 -13.62
CA ASP A 172 -6.09 -21.16 -14.80
C ASP A 172 -4.65 -21.19 -15.36
N ALA A 173 -3.69 -21.74 -14.62
CA ALA A 173 -2.27 -21.71 -14.99
C ALA A 173 -1.82 -22.86 -15.91
N THR A 174 -2.73 -23.73 -16.30
CA THR A 174 -2.48 -24.93 -17.18
C THR A 174 -3.09 -24.82 -18.55
N ALA A 175 -3.65 -23.66 -18.92
CA ALA A 175 -4.17 -23.39 -20.25
C ALA A 175 -3.18 -22.62 -21.12
#